data_2f4cced8ba2c89be51646d8e5f24d8f4
#
_entry.id   2f4cced8ba2c89be51646d8e5f24d8f4
#
_cell.length_a   1.000
_cell.length_b   1.000
_cell.length_c   1.000
_cell.angle_alpha   90.00
_cell.angle_beta   90.00
_cell.angle_gamma   90.00
#
_symmetry.space_group_name_H-M   'P 1'
#
loop_
_entity.id
_entity.type
_entity.pdbx_description
1 polymer ?
#
loop_
_entity_poly.entity_id
_entity_poly.type
_entity_poly.pdbx_seq_one_letter_code
_entity_poly.pdbx_strand_id
1 'polypeptide(L)'
;MRQKYRDTKMILRLIYDINSVIASMTRALNILPLVARFIFLAVFAVYFWSSALTKLGDGVSGLFLPSAGAYIQIFPKTVENYGYDVSQLSVFHWGVVMVGTYAEFILPAMIILGLMTRLSALGMLIFVVMQSLTDLYGHGLISDNKVLGAWFDRSADGIIFDQRVLWGFLLLCLFIYGAGKILLDGWISSRVRTSEFN
;
A
#
# COMPACT_ATOMS: atom_id res chain seq x y z
N MET A 1 51.34 6.18 22.36
CA MET A 1 50.65 5.37 21.32
C MET A 1 49.74 4.26 21.89
N ARG A 2 50.23 3.40 22.79
CA ARG A 2 49.42 2.25 23.31
C ARG A 2 48.15 2.65 24.06
N GLN A 3 48.15 3.78 24.80
CA GLN A 3 46.98 4.24 25.54
C GLN A 3 45.85 4.65 24.56
N LYS A 4 46.16 5.51 23.58
CA LYS A 4 45.19 5.95 22.56
C LYS A 4 44.56 4.78 21.79
N TYR A 5 45.34 3.75 21.50
CA TYR A 5 44.84 2.53 20.83
C TYR A 5 43.88 1.73 21.74
N ARG A 6 44.15 1.67 23.04
CA ARG A 6 43.33 0.97 24.03
C ARG A 6 41.97 1.70 24.22
N ASP A 7 42.03 3.03 24.28
CA ASP A 7 40.84 3.86 24.45
C ASP A 7 39.91 3.76 23.20
N THR A 8 40.49 3.76 22.00
CA THR A 8 39.76 3.53 20.75
C THR A 8 39.09 2.17 20.72
N LYS A 9 39.76 1.10 21.13
CA LYS A 9 39.14 -0.24 21.21
C LYS A 9 38.01 -0.32 22.21
N MET A 10 38.13 0.37 23.34
CA MET A 10 37.08 0.41 24.36
C MET A 10 35.83 1.11 23.84
N ILE A 11 35.97 2.23 23.15
CA ILE A 11 34.87 2.97 22.52
C ILE A 11 34.18 2.12 21.46
N LEU A 12 34.96 1.46 20.59
CA LEU A 12 34.41 0.58 19.54
C LEU A 12 33.62 -0.60 20.13
N ARG A 13 34.13 -1.20 21.21
CA ARG A 13 33.41 -2.26 21.94
C ARG A 13 32.08 -1.74 22.51
N LEU A 14 32.10 -0.59 23.18
CA LEU A 14 30.90 0.00 23.75
C LEU A 14 29.81 0.27 22.65
N ILE A 15 30.24 0.84 21.52
CA ILE A 15 29.33 1.06 20.38
C ILE A 15 28.77 -0.26 19.86
N TYR A 16 29.61 -1.28 19.72
CA TYR A 16 29.16 -2.60 19.27
C TYR A 16 28.18 -3.24 20.25
N ASP A 17 28.48 -3.17 21.56
CA ASP A 17 27.62 -3.74 22.60
C ASP A 17 26.25 -3.04 22.64
N ILE A 18 26.22 -1.70 22.56
CA ILE A 18 24.97 -0.94 22.46
C ILE A 18 24.19 -1.37 21.21
N ASN A 19 24.84 -1.43 20.05
CA ASN A 19 24.18 -1.84 18.81
C ASN A 19 23.63 -3.28 18.90
N SER A 20 24.36 -4.19 19.54
CA SER A 20 23.93 -5.59 19.73
C SER A 20 22.71 -5.70 20.64
N VAL A 21 22.66 -4.90 21.71
CA VAL A 21 21.48 -4.81 22.60
C VAL A 21 20.28 -4.28 21.85
N ILE A 22 20.41 -3.17 21.11
CA ILE A 22 19.33 -2.62 20.27
C ILE A 22 18.85 -3.65 19.26
N ALA A 23 19.76 -4.33 18.57
CA ALA A 23 19.42 -5.36 17.59
C ALA A 23 18.72 -6.58 18.22
N SER A 24 19.05 -6.94 19.43
CA SER A 24 18.36 -8.02 20.16
C SER A 24 16.93 -7.60 20.58
N MET A 25 16.79 -6.39 21.08
CA MET A 25 15.48 -5.84 21.49
C MET A 25 14.52 -5.70 20.28
N THR A 26 14.99 -5.16 19.16
CA THR A 26 14.16 -4.97 17.96
C THR A 26 13.70 -6.30 17.37
N ARG A 27 14.54 -7.33 17.40
CA ARG A 27 14.17 -8.69 16.98
C ARG A 27 13.17 -9.36 17.93
N ALA A 28 13.34 -9.18 19.25
CA ALA A 28 12.45 -9.77 20.25
C ALA A 28 11.05 -9.15 20.21
N LEU A 29 10.94 -7.84 19.99
CA LEU A 29 9.67 -7.12 20.00
C LEU A 29 8.80 -7.44 18.78
N ASN A 30 9.38 -7.85 17.64
CA ASN A 30 8.65 -8.08 16.37
C ASN A 30 7.58 -7.02 16.08
N ILE A 31 7.93 -5.74 16.35
CA ILE A 31 7.01 -4.60 16.33
C ILE A 31 6.77 -4.06 14.91
N LEU A 32 7.67 -4.37 13.98
CA LEU A 32 7.64 -3.80 12.63
C LEU A 32 6.30 -4.01 11.91
N PRO A 33 5.67 -5.19 11.92
CA PRO A 33 4.36 -5.38 11.28
C PRO A 33 3.26 -4.51 11.91
N LEU A 34 3.30 -4.35 13.22
CA LEU A 34 2.32 -3.51 13.93
C LEU A 34 2.49 -2.04 13.57
N VAL A 35 3.73 -1.55 13.57
CA VAL A 35 4.05 -0.17 13.17
C VAL A 35 3.68 0.08 11.71
N ALA A 36 4.02 -0.85 10.81
CA ALA A 36 3.66 -0.74 9.39
C ALA A 36 2.15 -0.67 9.19
N ARG A 37 1.37 -1.46 9.91
CA ARG A 37 -0.10 -1.40 9.86
C ARG A 37 -0.65 -0.12 10.45
N PHE A 38 -0.08 0.36 11.54
CA PHE A 38 -0.47 1.64 12.13
C PHE A 38 -0.20 2.80 11.14
N ILE A 39 0.97 2.82 10.50
CA ILE A 39 1.29 3.82 9.47
C ILE A 39 0.33 3.69 8.29
N PHE A 40 0.03 2.46 7.86
CA PHE A 40 -0.93 2.23 6.78
C PHE A 40 -2.32 2.79 7.14
N LEU A 41 -2.82 2.50 8.34
CA LEU A 41 -4.08 3.05 8.84
C LEU A 41 -4.05 4.59 8.89
N ALA A 42 -3.01 5.16 9.47
CA ALA A 42 -2.92 6.60 9.71
C ALA A 42 -2.81 7.42 8.43
N VAL A 43 -2.13 6.89 7.40
CA VAL A 43 -1.81 7.64 6.17
C VAL A 43 -2.73 7.24 5.01
N PHE A 44 -3.04 5.96 4.85
CA PHE A 44 -3.67 5.47 3.61
C PHE A 44 -5.14 5.10 3.73
N ALA A 45 -5.65 4.75 4.90
CA ALA A 45 -7.03 4.30 5.03
C ALA A 45 -8.02 5.36 4.53
N VAL A 46 -7.88 6.60 5.01
CA VAL A 46 -8.75 7.71 4.60
C VAL A 46 -8.56 8.06 3.13
N TYR A 47 -7.30 8.02 2.65
CA TYR A 47 -6.98 8.29 1.25
C TYR A 47 -7.72 7.33 0.30
N PHE A 48 -7.56 6.01 0.49
CA PHE A 48 -8.19 5.02 -0.37
C PHE A 48 -9.71 5.00 -0.23
N TRP A 49 -10.25 5.10 0.98
CA TRP A 49 -11.69 5.12 1.18
C TRP A 49 -12.34 6.39 0.61
N SER A 50 -11.71 7.55 0.75
CA SER A 50 -12.20 8.77 0.10
C SER A 50 -12.16 8.64 -1.42
N SER A 51 -11.10 8.08 -1.99
CA SER A 51 -10.98 7.80 -3.41
C SER A 51 -12.08 6.84 -3.89
N ALA A 52 -12.32 5.76 -3.16
CA ALA A 52 -13.36 4.79 -3.48
C ALA A 52 -14.77 5.41 -3.44
N LEU A 53 -15.05 6.26 -2.45
CA LEU A 53 -16.34 6.95 -2.33
C LEU A 53 -16.64 7.86 -3.53
N THR A 54 -15.65 8.52 -4.12
CA THR A 54 -15.84 9.36 -5.32
C THR A 54 -16.19 8.55 -6.57
N LYS A 55 -15.91 7.25 -6.56
CA LYS A 55 -16.18 6.33 -7.67
C LYS A 55 -17.56 5.70 -7.63
N LEU A 56 -18.22 5.73 -6.49
CA LEU A 56 -19.59 5.25 -6.37
C LEU A 56 -20.55 6.25 -7.04
N GLY A 57 -21.61 5.74 -7.63
CA GLY A 57 -22.72 6.56 -8.13
C GLY A 57 -23.69 6.96 -7.02
N ASP A 58 -24.80 7.57 -7.40
CA ASP A 58 -25.78 8.11 -6.46
C ASP A 58 -26.67 7.03 -5.82
N GLY A 59 -26.94 7.20 -4.54
CA GLY A 59 -27.87 6.37 -3.78
C GLY A 59 -27.44 4.91 -3.66
N VAL A 60 -28.38 4.02 -3.34
CA VAL A 60 -28.10 2.59 -3.14
C VAL A 60 -27.68 1.90 -4.44
N SER A 61 -28.26 2.32 -5.58
CA SER A 61 -27.88 1.81 -6.90
C SER A 61 -26.43 2.14 -7.27
N GLY A 62 -25.89 3.23 -6.72
CA GLY A 62 -24.48 3.64 -6.91
C GLY A 62 -23.45 2.63 -6.41
N LEU A 63 -23.86 1.69 -5.55
CA LEU A 63 -23.00 0.56 -5.17
C LEU A 63 -22.69 -0.36 -6.36
N PHE A 64 -23.56 -0.42 -7.36
CA PHE A 64 -23.39 -1.28 -8.55
C PHE A 64 -23.19 -0.48 -9.85
N LEU A 65 -23.48 0.81 -9.81
CA LEU A 65 -23.36 1.73 -10.94
C LEU A 65 -22.31 2.79 -10.62
N PRO A 66 -21.06 2.65 -11.12
CA PRO A 66 -20.01 3.63 -10.86
C PRO A 66 -20.37 5.01 -11.41
N SER A 67 -19.83 6.05 -10.79
CA SER A 67 -19.96 7.43 -11.28
C SER A 67 -19.23 7.58 -12.63
N ALA A 68 -19.66 8.52 -13.46
CA ALA A 68 -18.93 8.86 -14.68
C ALA A 68 -17.47 9.24 -14.40
N GLY A 69 -17.21 9.91 -13.29
CA GLY A 69 -15.86 10.23 -12.83
C GLY A 69 -14.96 9.03 -12.59
N ALA A 70 -15.52 7.90 -12.17
CA ALA A 70 -14.77 6.66 -11.98
C ALA A 70 -14.20 6.12 -13.30
N TYR A 71 -14.98 6.16 -14.36
CA TYR A 71 -14.54 5.77 -15.71
C TYR A 71 -13.46 6.72 -16.25
N ILE A 72 -13.65 8.03 -16.07
CA ILE A 72 -12.67 9.05 -16.49
C ILE A 72 -11.35 8.84 -15.76
N GLN A 73 -11.40 8.51 -14.48
CA GLN A 73 -10.19 8.30 -13.66
C GLN A 73 -9.42 7.03 -14.08
N ILE A 74 -10.12 5.95 -14.45
CA ILE A 74 -9.49 4.66 -14.74
C ILE A 74 -9.19 4.48 -16.24
N PHE A 75 -10.05 5.00 -17.11
CA PHE A 75 -9.95 4.89 -18.56
C PHE A 75 -10.00 6.25 -19.28
N PRO A 76 -9.13 7.23 -18.93
CA PRO A 76 -9.26 8.61 -19.41
C PRO A 76 -9.26 8.70 -20.93
N LYS A 77 -8.32 8.08 -21.62
CA LYS A 77 -8.24 8.10 -23.11
C LYS A 77 -9.44 7.42 -23.76
N THR A 78 -9.92 6.33 -23.20
CA THR A 78 -11.07 5.62 -23.76
C THR A 78 -12.32 6.48 -23.66
N VAL A 79 -12.55 7.10 -22.49
CA VAL A 79 -13.71 7.98 -22.27
C VAL A 79 -13.61 9.22 -23.16
N GLU A 80 -12.43 9.81 -23.32
CA GLU A 80 -12.19 10.92 -24.24
C GLU A 80 -12.54 10.54 -25.68
N ASN A 81 -12.13 9.37 -26.15
CA ASN A 81 -12.42 8.87 -27.51
C ASN A 81 -13.94 8.68 -27.76
N TYR A 82 -14.71 8.43 -26.71
CA TYR A 82 -16.18 8.37 -26.78
C TYR A 82 -16.86 9.70 -26.43
N GLY A 83 -16.12 10.82 -26.47
CA GLY A 83 -16.69 12.15 -26.20
C GLY A 83 -17.28 12.30 -24.80
N TYR A 84 -16.70 11.60 -23.82
CA TYR A 84 -17.15 11.55 -22.43
C TYR A 84 -18.53 10.89 -22.21
N ASP A 85 -19.02 10.17 -23.21
CA ASP A 85 -20.25 9.37 -23.09
C ASP A 85 -19.93 7.97 -22.55
N VAL A 86 -20.05 7.80 -21.22
CA VAL A 86 -19.78 6.53 -20.54
C VAL A 86 -20.76 5.41 -20.88
N SER A 87 -21.91 5.73 -21.50
CA SER A 87 -22.90 4.72 -21.90
C SER A 87 -22.42 3.84 -23.05
N GLN A 88 -21.42 4.29 -23.80
CA GLN A 88 -20.79 3.54 -24.90
C GLN A 88 -19.74 2.55 -24.42
N LEU A 89 -19.38 2.58 -23.14
CA LEU A 89 -18.38 1.68 -22.58
C LEU A 89 -18.97 0.27 -22.38
N SER A 90 -18.14 -0.74 -22.64
CA SER A 90 -18.55 -2.14 -22.52
C SER A 90 -18.62 -2.61 -21.06
N VAL A 91 -19.25 -3.76 -20.84
CA VAL A 91 -19.31 -4.44 -19.53
C VAL A 91 -17.93 -4.71 -18.96
N PHE A 92 -16.90 -4.90 -19.80
CA PHE A 92 -15.50 -5.02 -19.36
C PHE A 92 -15.04 -3.78 -18.59
N HIS A 93 -15.28 -2.58 -19.12
CA HIS A 93 -14.90 -1.33 -18.44
C HIS A 93 -15.64 -1.18 -17.12
N TRP A 94 -16.94 -1.49 -17.10
CA TRP A 94 -17.73 -1.52 -15.87
C TRP A 94 -17.11 -2.48 -14.84
N GLY A 95 -16.77 -3.70 -15.23
CA GLY A 95 -16.18 -4.70 -14.34
C GLY A 95 -14.86 -4.24 -13.75
N VAL A 96 -13.97 -3.66 -14.57
CA VAL A 96 -12.67 -3.14 -14.08
C VAL A 96 -12.87 -1.99 -13.10
N VAL A 97 -13.78 -1.05 -13.38
CA VAL A 97 -14.10 0.08 -12.50
C VAL A 97 -14.65 -0.43 -11.18
N MET A 98 -15.59 -1.39 -11.21
CA MET A 98 -16.17 -1.99 -10.00
C MET A 98 -15.12 -2.70 -9.16
N VAL A 99 -14.30 -3.58 -9.77
CA VAL A 99 -13.23 -4.31 -9.07
C VAL A 99 -12.23 -3.32 -8.46
N GLY A 100 -11.81 -2.29 -9.20
CA GLY A 100 -10.93 -1.25 -8.70
C GLY A 100 -11.52 -0.51 -7.51
N THR A 101 -12.77 -0.06 -7.61
CA THR A 101 -13.47 0.66 -6.55
C THR A 101 -13.59 -0.19 -5.28
N TYR A 102 -14.03 -1.43 -5.41
CA TYR A 102 -14.15 -2.32 -4.25
C TYR A 102 -12.80 -2.74 -3.67
N ALA A 103 -11.76 -2.87 -4.49
CA ALA A 103 -10.40 -3.11 -4.00
C ALA A 103 -9.92 -1.99 -3.07
N GLU A 104 -10.23 -0.71 -3.38
CA GLU A 104 -9.92 0.44 -2.53
C GLU A 104 -10.66 0.43 -1.18
N PHE A 105 -11.79 -0.24 -1.06
CA PHE A 105 -12.47 -0.44 0.22
C PHE A 105 -11.95 -1.66 0.98
N ILE A 106 -11.91 -2.80 0.31
CA ILE A 106 -11.74 -4.11 0.93
C ILE A 106 -10.27 -4.33 1.33
N LEU A 107 -9.32 -4.08 0.43
CA LEU A 107 -7.90 -4.36 0.71
C LEU A 107 -7.36 -3.54 1.88
N PRO A 108 -7.60 -2.22 1.99
CA PRO A 108 -7.22 -1.46 3.18
C PRO A 108 -7.89 -1.97 4.45
N ALA A 109 -9.19 -2.28 4.42
CA ALA A 109 -9.90 -2.82 5.58
C ALA A 109 -9.29 -4.15 6.04
N MET A 110 -8.96 -5.06 5.13
CA MET A 110 -8.32 -6.34 5.44
C MET A 110 -6.92 -6.15 6.05
N ILE A 111 -6.12 -5.21 5.55
CA ILE A 111 -4.81 -4.87 6.13
C ILE A 111 -4.98 -4.35 7.55
N ILE A 112 -5.91 -3.42 7.77
CA ILE A 112 -6.16 -2.81 9.08
C ILE A 112 -6.61 -3.86 10.10
N LEU A 113 -7.53 -4.74 9.70
CA LEU A 113 -8.02 -5.82 10.54
C LEU A 113 -7.00 -6.95 10.73
N GLY A 114 -5.96 -7.00 9.90
CA GLY A 114 -4.97 -8.07 9.89
C GLY A 114 -5.56 -9.39 9.39
N LEU A 115 -6.45 -9.30 8.43
CA LEU A 115 -7.06 -10.44 7.76
C LEU A 115 -6.40 -10.66 6.41
N MET A 116 -5.83 -11.85 6.19
CA MET A 116 -5.08 -12.21 4.98
C MET A 116 -4.09 -11.10 4.57
N THR A 117 -3.38 -10.53 5.54
CA THR A 117 -2.59 -9.30 5.39
C THR A 117 -1.58 -9.38 4.24
N ARG A 118 -0.95 -10.52 4.04
CA ARG A 118 0.03 -10.71 2.94
C ARG A 118 -0.65 -10.60 1.58
N LEU A 119 -1.77 -11.26 1.41
CA LEU A 119 -2.52 -11.25 0.14
C LEU A 119 -3.09 -9.86 -0.14
N SER A 120 -3.63 -9.21 0.89
CA SER A 120 -4.17 -7.84 0.78
C SER A 120 -3.07 -6.82 0.48
N ALA A 121 -1.89 -6.95 1.09
CA ALA A 121 -0.73 -6.10 0.79
C ALA A 121 -0.23 -6.31 -0.65
N LEU A 122 -0.20 -7.56 -1.15
CA LEU A 122 0.12 -7.84 -2.54
C LEU A 122 -0.91 -7.22 -3.49
N GLY A 123 -2.21 -7.36 -3.19
CA GLY A 123 -3.28 -6.72 -3.95
C GLY A 123 -3.14 -5.20 -4.00
N MET A 124 -2.80 -4.57 -2.88
CA MET A 124 -2.53 -3.13 -2.82
C MET A 124 -1.27 -2.72 -3.59
N LEU A 125 -0.21 -3.54 -3.58
CA LEU A 125 0.97 -3.29 -4.41
C LEU A 125 0.62 -3.27 -5.90
N ILE A 126 -0.14 -4.27 -6.37
CA ILE A 126 -0.63 -4.32 -7.75
C ILE A 126 -1.49 -3.10 -8.04
N PHE A 127 -2.39 -2.72 -7.12
CA PHE A 127 -3.26 -1.56 -7.26
C PHE A 127 -2.45 -0.26 -7.44
N VAL A 128 -1.44 0.00 -6.60
CA VAL A 128 -0.57 1.18 -6.67
C VAL A 128 0.22 1.21 -7.98
N VAL A 129 0.68 0.06 -8.48
CA VAL A 129 1.33 -0.04 -9.79
C VAL A 129 0.36 0.32 -10.92
N MET A 130 -0.86 -0.24 -10.91
CA MET A 130 -1.88 0.07 -11.92
C MET A 130 -2.28 1.53 -11.90
N GLN A 131 -2.47 2.11 -10.72
CA GLN A 131 -2.73 3.55 -10.54
C GLN A 131 -1.59 4.40 -11.14
N SER A 132 -0.33 4.02 -10.91
CA SER A 132 0.82 4.74 -11.47
C SER A 132 0.87 4.65 -12.98
N LEU A 133 0.58 3.49 -13.55
CA LEU A 133 0.51 3.31 -15.01
C LEU A 133 -0.65 4.13 -15.61
N THR A 134 -1.79 4.20 -14.94
CA THR A 134 -2.91 5.03 -15.37
C THR A 134 -2.55 6.52 -15.38
N ASP A 135 -1.85 7.01 -14.36
CA ASP A 135 -1.42 8.40 -14.30
C ASP A 135 -0.41 8.71 -15.43
N LEU A 136 0.58 7.85 -15.63
CA LEU A 136 1.63 8.08 -16.63
C LEU A 136 1.10 8.00 -18.06
N TYR A 137 0.39 6.92 -18.39
CA TYR A 137 0.01 6.59 -19.76
C TYR A 137 -1.45 6.93 -20.06
N GLY A 138 -2.34 6.78 -19.09
CA GLY A 138 -3.74 7.12 -19.22
C GLY A 138 -3.94 8.63 -19.26
N HIS A 139 -3.50 9.30 -18.22
CA HIS A 139 -3.58 10.78 -18.11
C HIS A 139 -2.44 11.51 -18.84
N GLY A 140 -1.44 10.80 -19.35
CA GLY A 140 -0.33 11.39 -20.12
C GLY A 140 0.68 12.18 -19.30
N LEU A 141 0.76 11.93 -17.99
CA LEU A 141 1.57 12.70 -17.04
C LEU A 141 3.05 12.26 -16.98
N ILE A 142 3.52 11.47 -17.95
CA ILE A 142 4.90 10.96 -17.99
C ILE A 142 5.96 12.08 -18.06
N SER A 143 5.61 13.24 -18.61
CA SER A 143 6.51 14.41 -18.73
C SER A 143 6.37 15.39 -17.57
N ASP A 144 5.45 15.16 -16.63
CA ASP A 144 5.28 15.98 -15.45
C ASP A 144 6.20 15.52 -14.33
N ASN A 145 7.25 16.31 -14.07
CA ASN A 145 8.24 16.00 -13.03
C ASN A 145 7.63 15.93 -11.62
N LYS A 146 6.52 16.63 -11.34
CA LYS A 146 5.84 16.54 -10.04
C LYS A 146 5.10 15.23 -9.88
N VAL A 147 4.64 14.65 -10.99
CA VAL A 147 3.97 13.34 -10.97
C VAL A 147 4.99 12.21 -11.02
N LEU A 148 5.91 12.24 -11.99
CA LEU A 148 6.90 11.18 -12.15
C LEU A 148 7.89 11.16 -10.98
N GLY A 149 8.47 12.31 -10.61
CA GLY A 149 9.59 12.40 -9.69
C GLY A 149 10.90 11.89 -10.29
N ALA A 150 11.98 11.94 -9.52
CA ALA A 150 13.26 11.38 -9.94
C ALA A 150 14.05 10.89 -8.72
N TRP A 151 14.75 9.77 -8.88
CA TRP A 151 15.67 9.31 -7.83
C TRP A 151 16.99 10.08 -7.87
N PHE A 152 17.62 10.25 -6.72
CA PHE A 152 18.93 10.91 -6.54
C PHE A 152 18.94 12.41 -6.89
N ASP A 153 17.79 13.06 -6.86
CA ASP A 153 17.68 14.50 -6.98
C ASP A 153 17.53 15.19 -5.61
N ARG A 154 17.18 16.49 -5.61
CA ARG A 154 16.99 17.27 -4.38
C ARG A 154 15.55 17.20 -3.85
N SER A 155 14.60 16.85 -4.70
CA SER A 155 13.18 16.80 -4.38
C SER A 155 12.81 15.40 -3.90
N ALA A 156 11.94 15.31 -2.90
CA ALA A 156 11.37 14.07 -2.41
C ALA A 156 9.83 14.15 -2.42
N ASP A 157 9.28 14.92 -3.36
CA ASP A 157 7.86 15.27 -3.43
C ASP A 157 7.15 14.75 -4.70
N GLY A 158 7.86 14.07 -5.58
CA GLY A 158 7.28 13.40 -6.74
C GLY A 158 6.31 12.29 -6.33
N ILE A 159 5.17 12.22 -7.02
CA ILE A 159 4.11 11.28 -6.62
C ILE A 159 4.56 9.82 -6.82
N ILE A 160 5.19 9.48 -7.95
CA ILE A 160 5.44 8.08 -8.31
C ILE A 160 6.77 7.60 -7.72
N PHE A 161 7.89 8.21 -8.12
CA PHE A 161 9.22 7.71 -7.72
C PHE A 161 9.61 8.05 -6.28
N ASP A 162 8.92 9.00 -5.64
CA ASP A 162 9.16 9.31 -4.24
C ASP A 162 8.07 8.74 -3.35
N GLN A 163 6.86 9.26 -3.41
CA GLN A 163 5.80 8.87 -2.47
C GLN A 163 5.34 7.42 -2.68
N ARG A 164 4.99 7.00 -3.92
CA ARG A 164 4.48 5.64 -4.15
C ARG A 164 5.54 4.56 -3.98
N VAL A 165 6.81 4.88 -4.16
CA VAL A 165 7.90 3.94 -3.79
C VAL A 165 7.92 3.71 -2.28
N LEU A 166 7.75 4.75 -1.46
CA LEU A 166 7.63 4.58 -0.01
C LEU A 166 6.35 3.83 0.38
N TRP A 167 5.23 4.05 -0.33
CA TRP A 167 4.02 3.24 -0.15
C TRP A 167 4.28 1.77 -0.48
N GLY A 168 4.95 1.52 -1.60
CA GLY A 168 5.35 0.18 -2.01
C GLY A 168 6.26 -0.49 -0.99
N PHE A 169 7.22 0.23 -0.42
CA PHE A 169 8.06 -0.28 0.65
C PHE A 169 7.27 -0.68 1.91
N LEU A 170 6.33 0.16 2.34
CA LEU A 170 5.44 -0.16 3.46
C LEU A 170 4.60 -1.42 3.19
N LEU A 171 4.00 -1.49 2.00
CA LEU A 171 3.23 -2.66 1.58
C LEU A 171 4.09 -3.92 1.45
N LEU A 172 5.34 -3.78 0.99
CA LEU A 172 6.30 -4.89 0.93
C LEU A 172 6.65 -5.40 2.34
N CYS A 173 6.82 -4.51 3.31
CA CYS A 173 6.98 -4.90 4.71
C CYS A 173 5.77 -5.72 5.20
N LEU A 174 4.55 -5.27 4.91
CA LEU A 174 3.33 -5.99 5.27
C LEU A 174 3.20 -7.34 4.54
N PHE A 175 3.62 -7.41 3.29
CA PHE A 175 3.63 -8.66 2.53
C PHE A 175 4.62 -9.68 3.11
N ILE A 176 5.84 -9.27 3.43
CA ILE A 176 6.90 -10.15 3.94
C ILE A 176 6.59 -10.61 5.36
N TYR A 177 6.29 -9.67 6.26
CA TYR A 177 6.12 -9.95 7.68
C TYR A 177 4.69 -10.37 8.04
N GLY A 178 3.71 -10.01 7.23
CA GLY A 178 2.30 -10.26 7.51
C GLY A 178 1.75 -9.38 8.62
N ALA A 179 0.71 -9.88 9.27
CA ALA A 179 -0.04 -9.14 10.27
C ALA A 179 0.65 -8.99 11.64
N GLY A 180 1.71 -9.76 11.92
CA GLY A 180 2.33 -9.85 13.25
C GLY A 180 1.60 -10.80 14.21
N LYS A 181 1.94 -10.74 15.50
CA LYS A 181 1.42 -11.68 16.51
C LYS A 181 0.01 -11.37 17.03
N ILE A 182 -0.49 -10.16 16.83
CA ILE A 182 -1.75 -9.69 17.44
C ILE A 182 -2.79 -9.56 16.34
N LEU A 183 -3.51 -10.66 15.97
CA LEU A 183 -4.52 -10.54 14.92
C LEU A 183 -5.42 -11.72 14.62
N LEU A 184 -6.48 -11.41 13.84
CA LEU A 184 -7.48 -12.35 13.35
C LEU A 184 -6.87 -13.52 12.56
N ASP A 185 -5.78 -13.32 11.81
CA ASP A 185 -5.04 -14.39 11.11
C ASP A 185 -4.49 -15.43 12.08
N GLY A 186 -4.02 -15.03 13.26
CA GLY A 186 -3.55 -15.96 14.30
C GLY A 186 -4.69 -16.76 14.91
N TRP A 187 -5.84 -16.15 15.08
CA TRP A 187 -7.03 -16.81 15.63
C TRP A 187 -7.65 -17.78 14.62
N ILE A 188 -7.71 -17.42 13.35
CA ILE A 188 -8.20 -18.30 12.26
C ILE A 188 -7.27 -19.50 12.08
N SER A 189 -5.95 -19.29 12.02
CA SER A 189 -4.99 -20.36 11.82
C SER A 189 -4.97 -21.35 12.98
N SER A 190 -5.22 -20.92 14.22
CA SER A 190 -5.34 -21.81 15.37
C SER A 190 -6.59 -22.71 15.28
N ARG A 191 -7.71 -22.21 14.75
CA ARG A 191 -8.95 -22.99 14.58
C ARG A 191 -8.88 -24.00 13.43
N VAL A 192 -8.26 -23.60 12.30
CA VAL A 192 -8.07 -24.53 11.17
C VAL A 192 -7.18 -25.70 11.57
N ARG A 193 -6.11 -25.45 12.32
CA ARG A 193 -5.18 -26.49 12.79
C ARG A 193 -5.83 -27.46 13.79
N THR A 194 -6.77 -27.01 14.62
CA THR A 194 -7.52 -27.87 15.54
C THR A 194 -8.58 -28.73 14.84
N SER A 195 -9.07 -28.33 13.66
CA SER A 195 -10.04 -29.14 12.90
C SER A 195 -9.43 -30.28 12.06
N GLU A 196 -8.11 -30.25 11.84
CA GLU A 196 -7.39 -31.33 11.13
C GLU A 196 -6.97 -32.52 12.06
N PHE A 197 -7.13 -32.35 13.37
CA PHE A 197 -6.77 -33.36 14.37
C PHE A 197 -7.97 -34.01 15.10
N ASN A 198 -9.20 -33.70 14.69
CA ASN A 198 -10.44 -34.37 15.12
C ASN A 198 -11.15 -35.05 13.95
#